data_8adbf704941ecd530ea7029b7ee76a9c
#
_entry.id   8adbf704941ecd530ea7029b7ee76a9c
#
_cell.length_a   1.000
_cell.length_b   1.000
_cell.length_c   1.000
_cell.angle_alpha   90.00
_cell.angle_beta   90.00
_cell.angle_gamma   90.00
#
_symmetry.space_group_name_H-M   'P 1'
#
loop_
_entity.id
_entity.type
_entity.pdbx_description
1 polymer ?
#
loop_
_entity_poly.entity_id
_entity_poly.type
_entity_poly.pdbx_seq_one_letter_code
_entity_poly.pdbx_strand_id
1 'polypeptide(L)'
;MFFLRTEEEFVKLVVYDLDHTLMPIDTGDIWCKWLLRACEKTVRVTAEETLNRFTREYIEQTLNIDEYEMWQMQFLAQFNRADLDAARKAYRAEVLEKILPASSVRIVNEAKQTGAVTAICSATYSYATQPSADLFGVDYLLSVRPQEDQSGNFTGRWIEPITYQQGKVTAVEKLVGELKRLGTTIDEYEFGSDSDADLALFEYVDKKGGRCCVVNARETLLRIASERGWCVTDSYTQAEYDFAAQLVAKALANRENAPRLLRKRK
;
A
#
# COMPACT_ATOMS: atom_id res chain seq x y z
N MET A 1 -8.71 -28.16 -40.43
CA MET A 1 -9.07 -27.68 -39.09
C MET A 1 -8.03 -26.60 -38.75
N PHE A 2 -8.36 -25.35 -39.13
CA PHE A 2 -7.45 -24.23 -38.83
C PHE A 2 -7.64 -23.84 -37.39
N PHE A 3 -6.61 -24.05 -36.60
CA PHE A 3 -6.49 -23.41 -35.29
C PHE A 3 -6.36 -21.89 -35.54
N LEU A 4 -7.41 -21.15 -35.26
CA LEU A 4 -7.30 -19.71 -35.07
C LEU A 4 -6.34 -19.50 -33.89
N ARG A 5 -5.11 -19.03 -34.17
CA ARG A 5 -4.30 -18.35 -33.16
C ARG A 5 -5.14 -17.19 -32.69
N THR A 6 -5.62 -17.24 -31.45
CA THR A 6 -6.04 -16.04 -30.75
C THR A 6 -4.85 -15.09 -30.80
N GLU A 7 -5.03 -13.91 -31.37
CA GLU A 7 -4.01 -12.85 -31.28
C GLU A 7 -3.65 -12.71 -29.82
N GLU A 8 -2.37 -12.81 -29.50
CA GLU A 8 -1.89 -12.55 -28.14
C GLU A 8 -2.23 -11.10 -27.84
N GLU A 9 -3.08 -10.88 -26.85
CA GLU A 9 -3.47 -9.55 -26.43
C GLU A 9 -2.29 -8.96 -25.63
N PHE A 10 -1.61 -7.99 -26.22
CA PHE A 10 -0.54 -7.24 -25.57
C PHE A 10 -1.16 -6.26 -24.61
N VAL A 11 -0.77 -6.35 -23.35
CA VAL A 11 -1.40 -5.60 -22.26
C VAL A 11 -0.35 -4.87 -21.44
N LYS A 12 -0.61 -3.61 -21.16
CA LYS A 12 0.19 -2.79 -20.26
C LYS A 12 -0.11 -3.14 -18.79
N LEU A 13 0.91 -3.28 -17.97
CA LEU A 13 0.81 -3.35 -16.51
C LEU A 13 1.23 -2.00 -15.92
N VAL A 14 0.29 -1.36 -15.20
CA VAL A 14 0.56 -0.12 -14.46
C VAL A 14 0.54 -0.44 -12.96
N VAL A 15 1.68 -0.28 -12.31
CA VAL A 15 1.86 -0.51 -10.89
C VAL A 15 2.02 0.83 -10.16
N TYR A 16 1.32 1.00 -9.06
CA TYR A 16 1.45 2.15 -8.18
C TYR A 16 1.88 1.71 -6.80
N ASP A 17 2.75 2.46 -6.18
CA ASP A 17 2.82 2.44 -4.72
C ASP A 17 1.58 3.13 -4.14
N LEU A 18 1.31 2.94 -2.83
CA LEU A 18 0.10 3.47 -2.20
C LEU A 18 0.38 4.69 -1.32
N ASP A 19 1.20 4.47 -0.29
CA ASP A 19 1.41 5.43 0.79
C ASP A 19 2.25 6.60 0.28
N HIS A 20 1.79 7.84 0.49
CA HIS A 20 2.38 9.06 -0.08
C HIS A 20 2.47 9.10 -1.62
N THR A 21 2.04 8.03 -2.30
CA THR A 21 1.96 7.94 -3.76
C THR A 21 0.53 8.19 -4.25
N LEU A 22 -0.39 7.25 -4.10
CA LEU A 22 -1.82 7.45 -4.44
C LEU A 22 -2.60 8.06 -3.27
N MET A 23 -2.25 7.70 -2.04
CA MET A 23 -2.83 8.27 -0.82
C MET A 23 -1.88 9.30 -0.20
N PRO A 24 -2.38 10.46 0.27
CA PRO A 24 -1.55 11.52 0.86
C PRO A 24 -1.18 11.24 2.33
N ILE A 25 -1.18 9.99 2.73
CA ILE A 25 -0.89 9.50 4.09
C ILE A 25 -0.15 8.16 4.03
N ASP A 26 0.50 7.77 5.12
CA ASP A 26 0.88 6.39 5.41
C ASP A 26 -0.34 5.64 5.95
N THR A 27 -0.94 4.77 5.13
CA THR A 27 -2.19 4.07 5.47
C THR A 27 -1.99 3.07 6.60
N GLY A 28 -0.81 2.46 6.72
CA GLY A 28 -0.46 1.51 7.77
C GLY A 28 -0.28 2.18 9.12
N ASP A 29 0.48 3.28 9.17
CA ASP A 29 0.69 4.07 10.39
C ASP A 29 -0.64 4.65 10.91
N ILE A 30 -1.42 5.27 10.03
CA ILE A 30 -2.70 5.88 10.43
C ILE A 30 -3.71 4.81 10.87
N TRP A 31 -3.76 3.65 10.19
CA TRP A 31 -4.59 2.53 10.62
C TRP A 31 -4.21 2.04 12.02
N CYS A 32 -2.92 1.88 12.29
CA CYS A 32 -2.44 1.46 13.61
C CYS A 32 -2.82 2.49 14.69
N LYS A 33 -2.59 3.78 14.45
CA LYS A 33 -3.00 4.87 15.35
C LYS A 33 -4.52 4.93 15.54
N TRP A 34 -5.29 4.59 14.50
CA TRP A 34 -6.75 4.47 14.57
C TRP A 34 -7.18 3.39 15.57
N LEU A 35 -6.57 2.20 15.50
CA LEU A 35 -6.84 1.12 16.45
C LEU A 35 -6.41 1.48 17.88
N LEU A 36 -5.27 2.16 18.02
CA LEU A 36 -4.74 2.56 19.32
C LEU A 36 -5.65 3.51 20.10
N ARG A 37 -6.61 4.19 19.46
CA ARG A 37 -7.61 5.00 20.15
C ARG A 37 -8.46 4.19 21.13
N ALA A 38 -8.69 2.90 20.84
CA ALA A 38 -9.44 1.97 21.67
C ALA A 38 -8.61 1.33 22.78
N CYS A 39 -7.30 1.48 22.76
CA CYS A 39 -6.40 0.85 23.71
C CYS A 39 -6.21 1.69 24.97
N GLU A 40 -5.92 1.02 26.09
CA GLU A 40 -5.52 1.69 27.31
C GLU A 40 -4.30 2.59 27.11
N LYS A 41 -4.18 3.65 27.94
CA LYS A 41 -3.14 4.68 27.78
C LYS A 41 -1.74 4.12 27.72
N THR A 42 -1.41 3.17 28.60
CA THR A 42 -0.08 2.53 28.65
C THR A 42 0.26 1.80 27.37
N VAL A 43 -0.65 0.96 26.87
CA VAL A 43 -0.49 0.23 25.60
C VAL A 43 -0.30 1.20 24.43
N ARG A 44 -1.11 2.25 24.38
CA ARG A 44 -1.05 3.25 23.32
C ARG A 44 0.29 3.97 23.31
N VAL A 45 0.74 4.49 24.45
CA VAL A 45 2.02 5.21 24.54
C VAL A 45 3.18 4.33 24.06
N THR A 46 3.28 3.09 24.55
CA THR A 46 4.33 2.16 24.14
C THR A 46 4.28 1.85 22.64
N ALA A 47 3.08 1.66 22.09
CA ALA A 47 2.94 1.38 20.65
C ALA A 47 3.26 2.61 19.78
N GLU A 48 2.86 3.81 20.21
CA GLU A 48 3.21 5.06 19.54
C GLU A 48 4.72 5.31 19.54
N GLU A 49 5.41 5.04 20.67
CA GLU A 49 6.87 5.11 20.75
C GLU A 49 7.54 4.13 19.78
N THR A 50 7.01 2.91 19.69
CA THR A 50 7.52 1.87 18.76
C THR A 50 7.32 2.28 17.32
N LEU A 51 6.14 2.78 16.95
CA LEU A 51 5.86 3.30 15.60
C LEU A 51 6.79 4.46 15.24
N ASN A 52 6.98 5.41 16.16
CA ASN A 52 7.88 6.54 15.94
C ASN A 52 9.34 6.09 15.77
N ARG A 53 9.76 4.98 16.42
CA ARG A 53 11.07 4.38 16.19
C ARG A 53 11.17 3.83 14.78
N PHE A 54 10.23 3.02 14.33
CA PHE A 54 10.21 2.46 12.98
C PHE A 54 10.15 3.55 11.89
N THR A 55 9.38 4.61 12.11
CA THR A 55 9.34 5.75 11.18
C THR A 55 10.72 6.41 11.05
N ARG A 56 11.46 6.61 12.15
CA ARG A 56 12.83 7.14 12.08
C ARG A 56 13.77 6.19 11.35
N GLU A 57 13.75 4.91 11.68
CA GLU A 57 14.58 3.89 11.02
C GLU A 57 14.30 3.80 9.51
N TYR A 58 13.03 3.96 9.11
CA TYR A 58 12.65 4.03 7.69
C TYR A 58 13.25 5.26 6.99
N ILE A 59 13.16 6.44 7.61
CA ILE A 59 13.74 7.69 7.07
C ILE A 59 15.26 7.59 6.98
N GLU A 60 15.90 6.95 7.95
CA GLU A 60 17.36 6.75 8.04
C GLU A 60 17.83 5.56 7.18
N GLN A 61 16.94 4.84 6.53
CA GLN A 61 17.21 3.62 5.75
C GLN A 61 17.88 2.50 6.56
N THR A 62 17.59 2.44 7.85
CA THR A 62 18.09 1.42 8.79
C THR A 62 17.02 0.45 9.27
N LEU A 63 15.79 0.59 8.76
CA LEU A 63 14.65 -0.22 9.17
C LEU A 63 14.91 -1.73 8.97
N ASN A 64 14.78 -2.48 10.06
CA ASN A 64 14.63 -3.94 9.98
C ASN A 64 13.19 -4.28 9.63
N ILE A 65 12.96 -4.61 8.36
CA ILE A 65 11.61 -4.88 7.85
C ILE A 65 10.95 -6.09 8.51
N ASP A 66 11.71 -7.14 8.83
CA ASP A 66 11.18 -8.34 9.50
C ASP A 66 10.68 -8.01 10.92
N GLU A 67 11.42 -7.16 11.66
CA GLU A 67 11.01 -6.71 12.99
C GLU A 67 9.74 -5.85 12.92
N TYR A 68 9.67 -4.94 11.94
CA TYR A 68 8.51 -4.08 11.71
C TYR A 68 7.26 -4.90 11.37
N GLU A 69 7.35 -5.82 10.41
CA GLU A 69 6.24 -6.69 10.03
C GLU A 69 5.82 -7.61 11.18
N MET A 70 6.78 -8.19 11.90
CA MET A 70 6.48 -9.02 13.06
C MET A 70 5.68 -8.25 14.11
N TRP A 71 6.08 -7.02 14.40
CA TRP A 71 5.39 -6.17 15.36
C TRP A 71 3.94 -5.88 14.91
N GLN A 72 3.75 -5.52 13.63
CA GLN A 72 2.43 -5.24 13.08
C GLN A 72 1.52 -6.48 13.11
N MET A 73 2.02 -7.63 12.69
CA MET A 73 1.25 -8.88 12.70
C MET A 73 0.88 -9.30 14.12
N GLN A 74 1.82 -9.20 15.06
CA GLN A 74 1.55 -9.49 16.48
C GLN A 74 0.58 -8.50 17.10
N PHE A 75 0.61 -7.24 16.68
CA PHE A 75 -0.37 -6.24 17.14
C PHE A 75 -1.79 -6.61 16.68
N LEU A 76 -1.98 -6.95 15.41
CA LEU A 76 -3.27 -7.40 14.88
C LEU A 76 -3.78 -8.66 15.58
N ALA A 77 -2.91 -9.63 15.82
CA ALA A 77 -3.25 -10.92 16.42
C ALA A 77 -3.82 -10.82 17.84
N GLN A 78 -3.63 -9.68 18.53
CA GLN A 78 -4.18 -9.44 19.86
C GLN A 78 -5.69 -9.25 19.88
N PHE A 79 -6.32 -8.93 18.77
CA PHE A 79 -7.72 -8.56 18.70
C PHE A 79 -8.58 -9.64 18.01
N ASN A 80 -9.86 -9.65 18.32
CA ASN A 80 -10.82 -10.49 17.61
C ASN A 80 -11.01 -9.99 16.19
N ARG A 81 -11.11 -10.90 15.22
CA ARG A 81 -11.28 -10.57 13.81
C ARG A 81 -12.54 -9.72 13.56
N ALA A 82 -13.66 -10.06 14.16
CA ALA A 82 -14.90 -9.31 13.97
C ALA A 82 -14.80 -7.84 14.43
N ASP A 83 -14.09 -7.61 15.54
CA ASP A 83 -13.85 -6.24 16.04
C ASP A 83 -12.92 -5.46 15.11
N LEU A 84 -11.87 -6.11 14.57
CA LEU A 84 -10.98 -5.52 13.58
C LEU A 84 -11.73 -5.18 12.28
N ASP A 85 -12.60 -6.07 11.80
CA ASP A 85 -13.38 -5.83 10.58
C ASP A 85 -14.36 -4.66 10.76
N ALA A 86 -15.00 -4.55 11.93
CA ALA A 86 -15.84 -3.41 12.27
C ALA A 86 -15.04 -2.11 12.34
N ALA A 87 -13.86 -2.15 12.98
CA ALA A 87 -12.96 -1.00 13.06
C ALA A 87 -12.45 -0.57 11.68
N ARG A 88 -12.11 -1.53 10.81
CA ARG A 88 -11.67 -1.27 9.44
C ARG A 88 -12.76 -0.63 8.59
N LYS A 89 -14.01 -1.10 8.73
CA LYS A 89 -15.17 -0.50 8.07
C LYS A 89 -15.37 0.95 8.51
N ALA A 90 -15.25 1.23 9.81
CA ALA A 90 -15.34 2.58 10.34
C ALA A 90 -14.18 3.47 9.85
N TYR A 91 -12.93 2.96 9.86
CA TYR A 91 -11.76 3.65 9.34
C TYR A 91 -11.91 4.03 7.87
N ARG A 92 -12.37 3.09 7.05
CA ARG A 92 -12.68 3.37 5.64
C ARG A 92 -13.65 4.54 5.49
N ALA A 93 -14.81 4.50 6.17
CA ALA A 93 -15.86 5.51 6.02
C ALA A 93 -15.50 6.86 6.65
N GLU A 94 -14.81 6.85 7.79
CA GLU A 94 -14.52 8.07 8.55
C GLU A 94 -13.23 8.77 8.09
N VAL A 95 -12.28 8.03 7.50
CA VAL A 95 -10.99 8.54 7.06
C VAL A 95 -10.80 8.35 5.56
N LEU A 96 -10.60 7.11 5.08
CA LEU A 96 -10.11 6.86 3.73
C LEU A 96 -11.01 7.43 2.62
N GLU A 97 -12.33 7.22 2.70
CA GLU A 97 -13.27 7.74 1.71
C GLU A 97 -13.29 9.27 1.65
N LYS A 98 -13.01 9.94 2.77
CA LYS A 98 -13.02 11.40 2.84
C LYS A 98 -11.74 12.06 2.34
N ILE A 99 -10.61 11.35 2.45
CA ILE A 99 -9.31 11.87 2.02
C ILE A 99 -8.86 11.31 0.68
N LEU A 100 -9.70 10.51 0.03
CA LEU A 100 -9.38 9.91 -1.27
C LEU A 100 -9.16 11.00 -2.30
N PRO A 101 -7.93 11.16 -2.85
CA PRO A 101 -7.66 12.27 -3.76
C PRO A 101 -8.34 12.05 -5.11
N ALA A 102 -9.14 13.01 -5.54
CA ALA A 102 -9.78 12.95 -6.85
C ALA A 102 -8.76 12.91 -8.00
N SER A 103 -7.61 13.54 -7.81
CA SER A 103 -6.50 13.54 -8.75
C SER A 103 -5.92 12.13 -8.94
N SER A 104 -5.64 11.41 -7.84
CA SER A 104 -5.13 10.03 -7.90
C SER A 104 -6.16 9.05 -8.49
N VAL A 105 -7.44 9.20 -8.12
CA VAL A 105 -8.53 8.40 -8.71
C VAL A 105 -8.59 8.58 -10.22
N ARG A 106 -8.42 9.82 -10.72
CA ARG A 106 -8.38 10.09 -12.16
C ARG A 106 -7.22 9.37 -12.83
N ILE A 107 -6.00 9.42 -12.28
CA ILE A 107 -4.81 8.75 -12.83
C ILE A 107 -5.05 7.24 -12.98
N VAL A 108 -5.58 6.58 -11.94
CA VAL A 108 -5.89 5.15 -12.01
C VAL A 108 -6.97 4.86 -13.05
N ASN A 109 -8.03 5.66 -13.12
CA ASN A 109 -9.10 5.49 -14.11
C ASN A 109 -8.61 5.72 -15.54
N GLU A 110 -7.73 6.69 -15.78
CA GLU A 110 -7.12 6.92 -17.09
C GLU A 110 -6.31 5.68 -17.53
N ALA A 111 -5.51 5.09 -16.64
CA ALA A 111 -4.80 3.85 -16.94
C ALA A 111 -5.75 2.71 -17.30
N LYS A 112 -6.83 2.53 -16.54
CA LYS A 112 -7.86 1.50 -16.82
C LYS A 112 -8.56 1.71 -18.15
N GLN A 113 -8.83 2.96 -18.54
CA GLN A 113 -9.46 3.28 -19.83
C GLN A 113 -8.61 2.90 -21.04
N THR A 114 -7.28 2.76 -20.87
CA THR A 114 -6.40 2.25 -21.95
C THR A 114 -6.42 0.73 -22.07
N GLY A 115 -7.17 0.01 -21.23
CA GLY A 115 -7.14 -1.45 -21.17
C GLY A 115 -5.96 -2.00 -20.33
N ALA A 116 -5.23 -1.15 -19.62
CA ALA A 116 -4.13 -1.60 -18.78
C ALA A 116 -4.62 -2.41 -17.57
N VAL A 117 -3.86 -3.44 -17.21
CA VAL A 117 -3.96 -4.08 -15.90
C VAL A 117 -3.37 -3.14 -14.87
N THR A 118 -4.12 -2.86 -13.79
CA THR A 118 -3.71 -1.93 -12.74
C THR A 118 -3.43 -2.66 -11.44
N ALA A 119 -2.34 -2.31 -10.75
CA ALA A 119 -1.99 -2.89 -9.48
C ALA A 119 -1.50 -1.84 -8.48
N ILE A 120 -1.84 -2.01 -7.21
CA ILE A 120 -1.14 -1.36 -6.10
C ILE A 120 -0.09 -2.34 -5.56
N CYS A 121 1.15 -1.87 -5.36
CA CYS A 121 2.23 -2.64 -4.75
C CYS A 121 2.79 -1.87 -3.55
N SER A 122 2.35 -2.22 -2.34
CA SER A 122 2.68 -1.51 -1.10
C SER A 122 3.43 -2.37 -0.11
N ALA A 123 4.36 -1.79 0.64
CA ALA A 123 5.01 -2.43 1.78
C ALA A 123 4.06 -2.59 2.99
N THR A 124 2.99 -1.82 3.05
CA THR A 124 1.95 -1.95 4.09
C THR A 124 1.10 -3.22 3.83
N TYR A 125 0.78 -3.95 4.90
CA TYR A 125 0.06 -5.22 4.79
C TYR A 125 -1.38 -5.09 4.27
N SER A 126 -1.86 -6.15 3.60
CA SER A 126 -3.11 -6.16 2.83
C SER A 126 -4.35 -5.83 3.65
N TYR A 127 -4.40 -6.20 4.93
CA TYR A 127 -5.55 -5.90 5.76
C TYR A 127 -5.77 -4.40 5.99
N ALA A 128 -4.68 -3.61 6.02
CA ALA A 128 -4.76 -2.15 6.11
C ALA A 128 -5.00 -1.48 4.75
N THR A 129 -4.39 -2.01 3.67
CA THR A 129 -4.38 -1.39 2.35
C THR A 129 -5.57 -1.77 1.45
N GLN A 130 -6.20 -2.94 1.68
CA GLN A 130 -7.33 -3.41 0.87
C GLN A 130 -8.46 -2.37 0.73
N PRO A 131 -8.89 -1.64 1.81
CA PRO A 131 -9.92 -0.63 1.65
C PRO A 131 -9.54 0.49 0.67
N SER A 132 -8.26 0.89 0.61
CA SER A 132 -7.78 1.87 -0.36
C SER A 132 -7.74 1.29 -1.77
N ALA A 133 -7.25 0.05 -1.94
CA ALA A 133 -7.27 -0.64 -3.23
C ALA A 133 -8.69 -0.76 -3.81
N ASP A 134 -9.66 -1.08 -2.95
CA ASP A 134 -11.09 -1.14 -3.33
C ASP A 134 -11.63 0.24 -3.76
N LEU A 135 -11.20 1.33 -3.09
CA LEU A 135 -11.62 2.69 -3.43
C LEU A 135 -11.04 3.16 -4.77
N PHE A 136 -9.79 2.82 -5.08
CA PHE A 136 -9.18 3.09 -6.38
C PHE A 136 -9.71 2.14 -7.47
N GLY A 137 -10.24 0.98 -7.09
CA GLY A 137 -10.76 -0.04 -8.01
C GLY A 137 -9.67 -0.63 -8.90
N VAL A 138 -8.44 -0.78 -8.40
CA VAL A 138 -7.36 -1.48 -9.10
C VAL A 138 -7.66 -2.97 -9.23
N ASP A 139 -7.08 -3.63 -10.25
CA ASP A 139 -7.33 -5.04 -10.50
C ASP A 139 -6.60 -5.94 -9.50
N TYR A 140 -5.42 -5.52 -9.00
CA TYR A 140 -4.60 -6.31 -8.09
C TYR A 140 -4.05 -5.47 -6.94
N LEU A 141 -3.94 -6.11 -5.77
CA LEU A 141 -3.21 -5.59 -4.60
C LEU A 141 -2.05 -6.54 -4.28
N LEU A 142 -0.84 -6.04 -4.42
CA LEU A 142 0.40 -6.70 -4.05
C LEU A 142 0.91 -6.09 -2.74
N SER A 143 0.74 -6.81 -1.64
CA SER A 143 1.13 -6.32 -0.32
C SER A 143 1.40 -7.48 0.63
N VAL A 144 2.04 -7.21 1.75
CA VAL A 144 2.31 -8.22 2.78
C VAL A 144 0.99 -8.83 3.25
N ARG A 145 0.87 -10.14 3.21
CA ARG A 145 -0.36 -10.84 3.59
C ARG A 145 -0.30 -11.37 5.01
N PRO A 146 -1.11 -10.86 5.95
CA PRO A 146 -1.24 -11.47 7.27
C PRO A 146 -1.70 -12.92 7.16
N GLN A 147 -1.06 -13.82 7.92
CA GLN A 147 -1.47 -15.21 7.99
C GLN A 147 -2.69 -15.37 8.91
N GLU A 148 -3.66 -16.15 8.45
CA GLU A 148 -4.88 -16.46 9.20
C GLU A 148 -4.89 -17.93 9.64
N ASP A 149 -5.52 -18.20 10.77
CA ASP A 149 -5.84 -19.55 11.23
C ASP A 149 -7.13 -20.06 10.55
N GLN A 150 -7.52 -21.31 10.85
CA GLN A 150 -8.72 -21.94 10.29
C GLN A 150 -10.02 -21.20 10.65
N SER A 151 -10.02 -20.38 11.70
CA SER A 151 -11.14 -19.57 12.13
C SER A 151 -11.12 -18.15 11.55
N GLY A 152 -10.15 -17.82 10.70
CA GLY A 152 -9.98 -16.50 10.09
C GLY A 152 -9.35 -15.45 11.02
N ASN A 153 -8.80 -15.85 12.18
CA ASN A 153 -8.08 -14.93 13.02
C ASN A 153 -6.62 -14.82 12.61
N PHE A 154 -6.03 -13.63 12.78
CA PHE A 154 -4.61 -13.43 12.53
C PHE A 154 -3.75 -14.20 13.52
N THR A 155 -2.70 -14.86 12.98
CA THR A 155 -1.76 -15.71 13.76
C THR A 155 -0.59 -14.93 14.36
N GLY A 156 -0.38 -13.68 13.94
CA GLY A 156 0.80 -12.88 14.27
C GLY A 156 1.99 -13.14 13.33
N ARG A 157 1.73 -13.73 12.17
CA ARG A 157 2.72 -14.02 11.11
C ARG A 157 2.21 -13.51 9.77
N TRP A 158 3.06 -13.55 8.75
CA TRP A 158 2.71 -13.21 7.36
C TRP A 158 3.02 -14.36 6.40
N ILE A 159 2.57 -14.19 5.17
CA ILE A 159 2.84 -15.09 4.03
C ILE A 159 3.79 -14.35 3.08
N GLU A 160 4.93 -14.95 2.77
CA GLU A 160 5.92 -14.39 1.85
C GLU A 160 5.38 -14.14 0.42
N PRO A 161 5.90 -13.12 -0.27
CA PRO A 161 7.02 -12.25 0.12
C PRO A 161 6.58 -11.04 0.94
N ILE A 162 7.51 -10.43 1.69
CA ILE A 162 7.36 -9.06 2.16
C ILE A 162 7.55 -8.14 0.96
N THR A 163 6.56 -7.29 0.68
CA THR A 163 6.55 -6.37 -0.47
C THR A 163 7.32 -5.08 -0.18
N TYR A 164 8.58 -5.23 0.21
CA TYR A 164 9.52 -4.14 0.48
C TYR A 164 10.77 -4.30 -0.37
N GLN A 165 11.31 -3.20 -0.92
CA GLN A 165 12.49 -3.20 -1.80
C GLN A 165 12.41 -4.31 -2.88
N GLN A 166 13.37 -5.26 -2.90
CA GLN A 166 13.39 -6.38 -3.85
C GLN A 166 12.13 -7.26 -3.78
N GLY A 167 11.45 -7.30 -2.64
CA GLY A 167 10.20 -8.04 -2.48
C GLY A 167 9.06 -7.51 -3.35
N LYS A 168 9.02 -6.19 -3.65
CA LYS A 168 8.07 -5.63 -4.62
C LYS A 168 8.31 -6.18 -6.03
N VAL A 169 9.57 -6.30 -6.46
CA VAL A 169 9.92 -6.93 -7.75
C VAL A 169 9.41 -8.37 -7.80
N THR A 170 9.70 -9.15 -6.74
CA THR A 170 9.24 -10.54 -6.64
C THR A 170 7.72 -10.66 -6.72
N ALA A 171 6.98 -9.74 -6.10
CA ALA A 171 5.51 -9.73 -6.14
C ALA A 171 4.99 -9.41 -7.55
N VAL A 172 5.58 -8.43 -8.23
CA VAL A 172 5.23 -8.07 -9.63
C VAL A 172 5.55 -9.23 -10.58
N GLU A 173 6.72 -9.88 -10.46
CA GLU A 173 7.07 -11.03 -11.29
C GLU A 173 6.11 -12.21 -11.12
N LYS A 174 5.66 -12.46 -9.87
CA LYS A 174 4.63 -13.48 -9.60
C LYS A 174 3.32 -13.12 -10.29
N LEU A 175 2.86 -11.87 -10.19
CA LEU A 175 1.65 -11.43 -10.87
C LEU A 175 1.76 -11.61 -12.38
N VAL A 176 2.85 -11.16 -13.00
CA VAL A 176 3.08 -11.31 -14.45
C VAL A 176 3.07 -12.80 -14.86
N GLY A 177 3.70 -13.66 -14.05
CA GLY A 177 3.66 -15.11 -14.28
C GLY A 177 2.25 -15.71 -14.16
N GLU A 178 1.43 -15.21 -13.26
CA GLU A 178 0.02 -15.61 -13.11
C GLU A 178 -0.84 -15.15 -14.30
N LEU A 179 -0.71 -13.90 -14.70
CA LEU A 179 -1.39 -13.32 -15.86
C LEU A 179 -1.05 -14.11 -17.14
N LYS A 180 0.22 -14.42 -17.35
CA LYS A 180 0.66 -15.24 -18.49
C LYS A 180 0.01 -16.62 -18.49
N ARG A 181 -0.11 -17.28 -17.33
CA ARG A 181 -0.80 -18.57 -17.21
C ARG A 181 -2.28 -18.49 -17.53
N LEU A 182 -2.90 -17.31 -17.31
CA LEU A 182 -4.28 -17.02 -17.64
C LEU A 182 -4.49 -16.54 -19.07
N GLY A 183 -3.43 -16.44 -19.89
CA GLY A 183 -3.50 -16.05 -21.30
C GLY A 183 -3.22 -14.57 -21.58
N THR A 184 -2.91 -13.77 -20.56
CA THR A 184 -2.57 -12.35 -20.69
C THR A 184 -1.06 -12.15 -20.68
N THR A 185 -0.49 -11.62 -21.76
CA THR A 185 0.94 -11.33 -21.86
C THR A 185 1.19 -9.86 -21.58
N ILE A 186 2.00 -9.55 -20.57
CA ILE A 186 2.43 -8.17 -20.27
C ILE A 186 3.67 -7.85 -21.10
N ASP A 187 3.58 -6.80 -21.92
CA ASP A 187 4.63 -6.30 -22.81
C ASP A 187 5.05 -4.86 -22.51
N GLU A 188 4.19 -4.07 -21.87
CA GLU A 188 4.50 -2.74 -21.41
C GLU A 188 4.39 -2.64 -19.89
N TYR A 189 5.28 -1.86 -19.28
CA TYR A 189 5.32 -1.64 -17.84
C TYR A 189 5.32 -0.17 -17.49
N GLU A 190 4.59 0.19 -16.46
CA GLU A 190 4.66 1.51 -15.83
C GLU A 190 4.67 1.36 -14.32
N PHE A 191 5.51 2.15 -13.63
CA PHE A 191 5.57 2.17 -12.19
C PHE A 191 5.64 3.61 -11.67
N GLY A 192 4.83 3.91 -10.64
CA GLY A 192 4.81 5.18 -9.95
C GLY A 192 4.99 5.03 -8.45
N SER A 193 5.93 5.80 -7.85
CA SER A 193 6.18 5.84 -6.41
C SER A 193 6.86 7.15 -5.98
N ASP A 194 6.71 7.51 -4.69
CA ASP A 194 7.37 8.64 -4.02
C ASP A 194 8.68 8.25 -3.34
N SER A 195 8.94 6.94 -3.17
CA SER A 195 9.94 6.41 -2.24
C SER A 195 11.19 5.88 -2.94
N ASP A 196 12.37 6.28 -2.44
CA ASP A 196 13.66 5.69 -2.82
C ASP A 196 13.84 4.24 -2.34
N ALA A 197 13.04 3.77 -1.37
CA ALA A 197 12.96 2.36 -1.02
C ALA A 197 12.45 1.49 -2.19
N ASP A 198 11.77 2.07 -3.17
CA ASP A 198 11.23 1.40 -4.34
C ASP A 198 12.17 1.38 -5.56
N LEU A 199 13.41 1.84 -5.38
CA LEU A 199 14.39 1.93 -6.46
C LEU A 199 14.57 0.59 -7.20
N ALA A 200 14.52 -0.54 -6.50
CA ALA A 200 14.62 -1.87 -7.11
C ALA A 200 13.50 -2.13 -8.15
N LEU A 201 12.26 -1.70 -7.85
CA LEU A 201 11.14 -1.86 -8.79
C LEU A 201 11.21 -0.82 -9.93
N PHE A 202 11.64 0.40 -9.66
CA PHE A 202 11.95 1.37 -10.73
C PHE A 202 12.99 0.80 -11.70
N GLU A 203 14.10 0.27 -11.21
CA GLU A 203 15.15 -0.32 -12.05
C GLU A 203 14.67 -1.55 -12.82
N TYR A 204 13.79 -2.36 -12.23
CA TYR A 204 13.17 -3.50 -12.91
C TYR A 204 12.33 -3.03 -14.10
N VAL A 205 11.48 -2.01 -13.90
CA VAL A 205 10.63 -1.45 -14.96
C VAL A 205 11.47 -0.77 -16.03
N ASP A 206 12.46 0.02 -15.66
CA ASP A 206 13.39 0.71 -16.58
C ASP A 206 14.15 -0.29 -17.48
N LYS A 207 14.67 -1.38 -16.91
CA LYS A 207 15.30 -2.48 -17.66
C LYS A 207 14.37 -3.18 -18.65
N LYS A 208 13.05 -3.12 -18.43
CA LYS A 208 12.04 -3.61 -19.37
C LYS A 208 11.69 -2.61 -20.46
N GLY A 209 12.30 -1.42 -20.46
CA GLY A 209 11.94 -0.31 -21.33
C GLY A 209 10.61 0.34 -20.96
N GLY A 210 10.14 0.11 -19.72
CA GLY A 210 8.88 0.64 -19.21
C GLY A 210 9.02 2.09 -18.74
N ARG A 211 7.88 2.69 -18.41
CA ARG A 211 7.79 4.08 -17.92
C ARG A 211 7.92 4.12 -16.39
N CYS A 212 8.89 4.87 -15.91
CA CYS A 212 9.07 5.17 -14.50
C CYS A 212 8.58 6.58 -14.19
N CYS A 213 7.66 6.72 -13.23
CA CYS A 213 7.11 8.00 -12.79
C CYS A 213 7.40 8.22 -11.31
N VAL A 214 8.26 9.17 -11.02
CA VAL A 214 8.53 9.61 -9.66
C VAL A 214 7.43 10.58 -9.24
N VAL A 215 6.73 10.26 -8.15
CA VAL A 215 5.48 10.90 -7.76
C VAL A 215 5.63 11.52 -6.37
N ASN A 216 5.30 12.80 -6.20
CA ASN A 216 5.33 13.53 -4.91
C ASN A 216 6.67 13.37 -4.14
N ALA A 217 7.78 13.15 -4.81
CA ALA A 217 9.00 12.59 -4.23
C ALA A 217 9.90 13.63 -3.54
N ARG A 218 10.76 13.11 -2.68
CA ARG A 218 11.83 13.86 -2.03
C ARG A 218 13.02 14.06 -2.96
N GLU A 219 13.92 14.99 -2.58
CA GLU A 219 15.05 15.44 -3.37
C GLU A 219 15.95 14.30 -3.89
N THR A 220 16.20 13.26 -3.08
CA THR A 220 17.05 12.12 -3.48
C THR A 220 16.49 11.40 -4.71
N LEU A 221 15.21 11.05 -4.69
CA LEU A 221 14.59 10.34 -5.81
C LEU A 221 14.40 11.26 -7.03
N LEU A 222 14.12 12.56 -6.82
CA LEU A 222 14.06 13.56 -7.89
C LEU A 222 15.39 13.66 -8.65
N ARG A 223 16.52 13.63 -7.94
CA ARG A 223 17.86 13.64 -8.57
C ARG A 223 18.08 12.39 -9.42
N ILE A 224 17.74 11.21 -8.89
CA ILE A 224 17.84 9.94 -9.64
C ILE A 224 16.94 9.98 -10.89
N ALA A 225 15.72 10.48 -10.76
CA ALA A 225 14.78 10.62 -11.88
C ALA A 225 15.36 11.50 -12.99
N SER A 226 15.97 12.64 -12.62
CA SER A 226 16.64 13.53 -13.55
C SER A 226 17.81 12.86 -14.28
N GLU A 227 18.65 12.10 -13.57
CA GLU A 227 19.79 11.39 -14.14
C GLU A 227 19.36 10.25 -15.09
N ARG A 228 18.21 9.62 -14.82
CA ARG A 228 17.65 8.50 -15.60
C ARG A 228 16.66 8.91 -16.69
N GLY A 229 16.25 10.17 -16.72
CA GLY A 229 15.19 10.64 -17.64
C GLY A 229 13.81 10.11 -17.30
N TRP A 230 13.55 9.77 -16.02
CA TRP A 230 12.24 9.31 -15.57
C TRP A 230 11.26 10.46 -15.46
N CYS A 231 9.96 10.15 -15.59
CA CYS A 231 8.88 11.11 -15.40
C CYS A 231 8.84 11.61 -13.95
N VAL A 232 8.55 12.89 -13.76
CA VAL A 232 8.27 13.47 -12.44
C VAL A 232 6.89 14.11 -12.50
N THR A 233 6.02 13.80 -11.55
CA THR A 233 4.65 14.30 -11.49
C THR A 233 4.12 14.27 -10.07
N ASP A 234 2.97 14.93 -9.85
CA ASP A 234 2.21 14.82 -8.61
C ASP A 234 0.92 14.01 -8.88
N SER A 235 0.57 13.11 -7.98
CA SER A 235 -0.67 12.33 -8.07
C SER A 235 -1.82 12.96 -7.31
N TYR A 236 -1.53 13.86 -6.38
CA TYR A 236 -2.49 14.68 -5.66
C TYR A 236 -1.94 16.10 -5.46
N THR A 237 -2.84 17.03 -5.26
CA THR A 237 -2.51 18.44 -5.06
C THR A 237 -2.12 18.73 -3.61
N GLN A 238 -1.41 19.83 -3.37
CA GLN A 238 -1.11 20.30 -2.01
C GLN A 238 -2.37 20.52 -1.19
N ALA A 239 -3.45 20.98 -1.81
CA ALA A 239 -4.75 21.18 -1.13
C ALA A 239 -5.37 19.83 -0.67
N GLU A 240 -5.26 18.77 -1.48
CA GLU A 240 -5.70 17.42 -1.10
C GLU A 240 -4.85 16.86 0.05
N TYR A 241 -3.53 17.09 0.03
CA TYR A 241 -2.63 16.72 1.11
C TYR A 241 -2.97 17.44 2.42
N ASP A 242 -3.11 18.77 2.38
CA ASP A 242 -3.40 19.59 3.58
C ASP A 242 -4.77 19.21 4.19
N PHE A 243 -5.77 18.97 3.35
CA PHE A 243 -7.07 18.49 3.78
C PHE A 243 -6.98 17.13 4.46
N ALA A 244 -6.26 16.18 3.87
CA ALA A 244 -6.08 14.85 4.44
C ALA A 244 -5.37 14.92 5.80
N ALA A 245 -4.30 15.69 5.92
CA ALA A 245 -3.56 15.87 7.16
C ALA A 245 -4.45 16.42 8.29
N GLN A 246 -5.26 17.45 8.00
CA GLN A 246 -6.19 18.04 8.97
C GLN A 246 -7.29 17.06 9.39
N LEU A 247 -7.88 16.34 8.43
CA LEU A 247 -8.93 15.36 8.70
C LEU A 247 -8.42 14.20 9.54
N VAL A 248 -7.25 13.65 9.19
CA VAL A 248 -6.61 12.57 9.94
C VAL A 248 -6.30 13.01 11.36
N ALA A 249 -5.70 14.17 11.56
CA ALA A 249 -5.42 14.70 12.89
C ALA A 249 -6.68 14.81 13.73
N LYS A 250 -7.77 15.35 13.18
CA LYS A 250 -9.08 15.43 13.84
C LYS A 250 -9.66 14.05 14.16
N ALA A 251 -9.59 13.11 13.23
CA ALA A 251 -10.11 11.75 13.41
C ALA A 251 -9.35 10.99 14.51
N LEU A 252 -8.03 11.11 14.55
CA LEU A 252 -7.19 10.47 15.59
C LEU A 252 -7.37 11.12 16.98
N ALA A 253 -7.64 12.41 17.06
CA ALA A 253 -7.93 13.11 18.31
C ALA A 253 -9.30 12.74 18.90
N ASN A 254 -10.26 12.31 18.06
CA ASN A 254 -11.62 11.97 18.48
C ASN A 254 -11.64 10.55 19.09
N ARG A 255 -11.64 10.47 20.43
CA ARG A 255 -11.70 9.23 21.19
C ARG A 255 -13.10 8.76 21.53
N GLU A 256 -14.09 9.64 21.46
CA GLU A 256 -15.49 9.28 21.74
C GLU A 256 -16.01 8.23 20.75
N ASN A 257 -15.53 8.30 19.50
CA ASN A 257 -15.84 7.35 18.45
C ASN A 257 -14.72 6.30 18.23
N ALA A 258 -13.93 6.00 19.28
CA ALA A 258 -12.91 4.96 19.18
C ALA A 258 -13.54 3.60 18.86
N PRO A 259 -12.91 2.76 18.02
CA PRO A 259 -13.44 1.43 17.72
C PRO A 259 -13.49 0.58 18.98
N ARG A 260 -14.52 -0.24 19.12
CA ARG A 260 -14.61 -1.19 20.22
C ARG A 260 -13.75 -2.41 19.88
N LEU A 261 -12.64 -2.59 20.60
CA LEU A 261 -11.73 -3.70 20.40
C LEU A 261 -11.66 -4.55 21.68
N LEU A 262 -11.96 -5.83 21.55
CA LEU A 262 -11.77 -6.82 22.60
C LEU A 262 -10.48 -7.59 22.34
N ARG A 263 -9.55 -7.53 23.29
CA ARG A 263 -8.35 -8.38 23.24
C ARG A 263 -8.73 -9.83 23.43
N LYS A 264 -8.14 -10.72 22.65
CA LYS A 264 -8.25 -12.15 22.89
C LYS A 264 -7.74 -12.45 24.30
N ARG A 265 -8.51 -13.21 25.06
CA ARG A 265 -8.01 -13.76 26.33
C ARG A 265 -6.88 -14.72 26.01
N LYS A 266 -5.74 -14.56 26.68
CA LYS A 266 -4.61 -15.47 26.56
C LYS A 266 -4.99 -16.86 27.01
#